data_ddde6d615ab03715ab9a48c1a71bef24
#
_entry.id   ddde6d615ab03715ab9a48c1a71bef24
#
_cell.length_a   1.000
_cell.length_b   1.000
_cell.length_c   1.000
_cell.angle_alpha   90.00
_cell.angle_beta   90.00
_cell.angle_gamma   90.00
#
_symmetry.space_group_name_H-M   'P 1'
#
loop_
_entity.id
_entity.type
_entity.pdbx_description
1 polymer ?
#
loop_
_entity_poly.entity_id
_entity_poly.type
_entity_poly.pdbx_seq_one_letter_code
_entity_poly.pdbx_strand_id
1 'polypeptide(L)'
;MSDDEHSSGSGRLLMGLTWAVLLLALWQWGRQVTEVRQDLSAPATGDMAAVGRPPDTELPPAARPLGNALPQRIDIPDLGVRAPVVPRGLDRQGAIDPPPFDRADTVGWYAGGARPGAAGAALMVGHVDTETRPAVFYKLSSLRSGETVRVIRDDGRVAEFTVDDVQVQSRDRFDARQAYGQHRPGRAELRLITCGGTFDQDSGSYTANVIVSAYLTGTGH
;
A
#
# COMPACT_ATOMS: atom_id res chain seq x y z
N MET A 1 -7.75 -77.95 46.15
CA MET A 1 -8.71 -78.24 45.09
C MET A 1 -9.21 -76.84 44.64
N SER A 2 -8.52 -76.27 43.70
CA SER A 2 -8.90 -76.28 42.24
C SER A 2 -10.19 -75.52 42.05
N ASP A 3 -10.35 -74.51 41.35
CA ASP A 3 -10.09 -74.08 40.03
C ASP A 3 -10.63 -72.66 39.95
N ASP A 4 -10.45 -71.73 39.05
CA ASP A 4 -9.67 -71.64 37.85
C ASP A 4 -9.74 -70.23 37.35
N GLU A 5 -8.66 -69.81 36.90
CA GLU A 5 -8.49 -68.68 36.01
C GLU A 5 -9.19 -68.89 34.65
N HIS A 6 -9.69 -67.88 34.06
CA HIS A 6 -9.62 -67.54 32.65
C HIS A 6 -10.77 -66.63 32.21
N SER A 7 -10.57 -65.36 32.28
CA SER A 7 -11.19 -64.44 31.29
C SER A 7 -10.58 -63.03 31.39
N SER A 8 -9.44 -62.83 30.78
CA SER A 8 -8.86 -61.47 30.71
C SER A 8 -8.19 -61.15 29.37
N GLY A 9 -8.44 -61.92 28.32
CA GLY A 9 -7.78 -61.70 27.01
C GLY A 9 -8.58 -60.84 26.03
N SER A 10 -9.87 -60.92 26.04
CA SER A 10 -10.73 -60.34 24.99
C SER A 10 -10.96 -58.83 25.16
N GLY A 11 -10.97 -58.32 26.38
CA GLY A 11 -11.21 -56.88 26.63
C GLY A 11 -10.03 -55.99 26.23
N ARG A 12 -8.81 -56.50 26.38
CA ARG A 12 -7.59 -55.72 26.00
C ARG A 12 -7.41 -55.66 24.48
N LEU A 13 -7.77 -56.69 23.73
CA LEU A 13 -7.72 -56.72 22.28
C LEU A 13 -8.80 -55.80 21.65
N LEU A 14 -10.01 -55.79 22.20
CA LEU A 14 -11.09 -54.91 21.77
C LEU A 14 -10.75 -53.43 22.05
N MET A 15 -10.11 -53.12 23.20
CA MET A 15 -9.74 -51.77 23.54
C MET A 15 -8.58 -51.25 22.67
N GLY A 16 -7.66 -52.13 22.27
CA GLY A 16 -6.58 -51.79 21.32
C GLY A 16 -7.09 -51.50 19.91
N LEU A 17 -8.07 -52.24 19.44
CA LEU A 17 -8.71 -52.03 18.12
C LEU A 17 -9.51 -50.72 18.06
N THR A 18 -10.24 -50.38 19.14
CA THR A 18 -10.96 -49.08 19.18
C THR A 18 -10.01 -47.90 19.18
N TRP A 19 -8.89 -47.95 19.87
CA TRP A 19 -7.87 -46.89 19.83
C TRP A 19 -7.18 -46.78 18.47
N ALA A 20 -6.89 -47.89 17.80
CA ALA A 20 -6.31 -47.88 16.48
C ALA A 20 -7.23 -47.26 15.42
N VAL A 21 -8.53 -47.54 15.50
CA VAL A 21 -9.54 -46.92 14.59
C VAL A 21 -9.71 -45.44 14.85
N LEU A 22 -9.71 -45.01 16.12
CA LEU A 22 -9.77 -43.60 16.50
C LEU A 22 -8.52 -42.82 16.03
N LEU A 23 -7.35 -43.39 16.15
CA LEU A 23 -6.11 -42.76 15.67
C LEU A 23 -6.05 -42.71 14.16
N LEU A 24 -6.54 -43.71 13.43
CA LEU A 24 -6.68 -43.71 11.99
C LEU A 24 -7.69 -42.65 11.53
N ALA A 25 -8.83 -42.52 12.20
CA ALA A 25 -9.82 -41.50 11.89
C ALA A 25 -9.29 -40.07 12.14
N LEU A 26 -8.58 -39.87 13.26
CA LEU A 26 -7.90 -38.60 13.55
C LEU A 26 -6.79 -38.29 12.54
N TRP A 27 -6.04 -39.28 12.09
CA TRP A 27 -5.02 -39.12 11.08
C TRP A 27 -5.60 -38.79 9.70
N GLN A 28 -6.68 -39.48 9.30
CA GLN A 28 -7.43 -39.15 8.08
C GLN A 28 -8.03 -37.73 8.12
N TRP A 29 -8.60 -37.35 9.26
CA TRP A 29 -9.17 -36.02 9.44
C TRP A 29 -8.07 -34.94 9.47
N GLY A 30 -6.94 -35.22 10.10
CA GLY A 30 -5.76 -34.36 10.09
C GLY A 30 -5.21 -34.10 8.69
N ARG A 31 -5.25 -35.08 7.77
CA ARG A 31 -4.84 -34.93 6.38
C ARG A 31 -5.78 -34.01 5.59
N GLN A 32 -7.09 -34.14 5.77
CA GLN A 32 -8.06 -33.27 5.11
C GLN A 32 -7.95 -31.81 5.56
N VAL A 33 -7.66 -31.57 6.84
CA VAL A 33 -7.45 -30.20 7.35
C VAL A 33 -6.13 -29.60 6.86
N THR A 34 -5.13 -30.42 6.57
CA THR A 34 -3.83 -29.94 6.04
C THR A 34 -3.91 -29.61 4.54
N GLU A 35 -4.72 -30.32 3.77
CA GLU A 35 -4.92 -30.02 2.35
C GLU A 35 -5.73 -28.74 2.14
N VAL A 36 -6.73 -28.47 3.00
CA VAL A 36 -7.48 -27.19 2.95
C VAL A 36 -6.62 -26.01 3.40
N ARG A 37 -5.56 -26.23 4.19
CA ARG A 37 -4.61 -25.14 4.55
C ARG A 37 -3.57 -24.84 3.50
N GLN A 38 -3.35 -25.70 2.51
CA GLN A 38 -2.39 -25.40 1.44
C GLN A 38 -2.95 -24.44 0.40
N ASP A 39 -4.28 -24.35 0.27
CA ASP A 39 -4.91 -23.33 -0.59
C ASP A 39 -5.06 -21.94 0.09
N LEU A 40 -4.79 -21.85 1.39
CA LEU A 40 -4.78 -20.58 2.14
C LEU A 40 -3.38 -20.12 2.54
N SER A 41 -2.34 -20.76 2.04
CA SER A 41 -0.98 -20.23 2.09
C SER A 41 -0.83 -19.15 1.05
N ALA A 42 -1.45 -18.01 1.29
CA ALA A 42 -0.94 -16.78 0.71
C ALA A 42 0.53 -16.67 1.13
N PRO A 43 1.46 -16.43 0.21
CA PRO A 43 2.86 -16.25 0.56
C PRO A 43 2.98 -15.05 1.50
N ALA A 44 3.14 -15.33 2.78
CA ALA A 44 3.46 -14.35 3.80
C ALA A 44 4.94 -14.00 3.68
N THR A 45 5.33 -13.41 2.58
CA THR A 45 6.65 -12.80 2.44
C THR A 45 6.63 -11.81 1.27
N GLY A 46 6.57 -10.54 1.60
CA GLY A 46 7.31 -9.52 0.88
C GLY A 46 6.88 -9.13 -0.53
N ASP A 47 5.83 -9.65 -1.09
CA ASP A 47 5.41 -9.32 -2.46
C ASP A 47 3.97 -8.79 -2.54
N MET A 48 3.62 -7.93 -1.58
CA MET A 48 2.44 -7.06 -1.68
C MET A 48 2.67 -5.90 -2.67
N ALA A 49 3.82 -5.89 -3.34
CA ALA A 49 4.17 -4.88 -4.34
C ALA A 49 3.49 -5.07 -5.70
N ALA A 50 2.74 -6.15 -5.89
CA ALA A 50 2.10 -6.46 -7.17
C ALA A 50 0.58 -6.32 -7.20
N VAL A 51 -0.01 -5.65 -6.20
CA VAL A 51 -1.46 -5.41 -6.18
C VAL A 51 -1.77 -4.12 -6.91
N GLY A 52 -1.50 -4.04 -8.18
CA GLY A 52 -1.76 -2.77 -8.82
C GLY A 52 -2.26 -2.80 -10.24
N ARG A 53 -1.92 -3.79 -11.00
CA ARG A 53 -2.29 -3.80 -12.41
C ARG A 53 -3.20 -4.98 -12.74
N PRO A 54 -4.47 -4.77 -13.06
CA PRO A 54 -5.22 -5.78 -13.77
C PRO A 54 -4.44 -6.15 -15.04
N PRO A 55 -4.29 -7.44 -15.38
CA PRO A 55 -3.39 -7.90 -16.44
C PRO A 55 -3.63 -7.31 -17.85
N ASP A 56 -4.73 -6.59 -18.07
CA ASP A 56 -5.14 -6.11 -19.39
C ASP A 56 -5.60 -4.64 -19.43
N THR A 57 -5.29 -3.82 -18.43
CA THR A 57 -5.65 -2.41 -18.50
C THR A 57 -4.58 -1.64 -19.28
N GLU A 58 -4.85 -1.38 -20.55
CA GLU A 58 -4.04 -0.47 -21.35
C GLU A 58 -4.15 0.96 -20.78
N LEU A 59 -3.04 1.44 -20.23
CA LEU A 59 -2.98 2.77 -19.65
C LEU A 59 -2.89 3.83 -20.77
N PRO A 60 -3.52 5.00 -20.59
CA PRO A 60 -3.48 6.06 -21.59
C PRO A 60 -2.04 6.52 -21.89
N PRO A 61 -1.75 7.00 -23.10
CA PRO A 61 -0.43 7.52 -23.44
C PRO A 61 -0.10 8.76 -22.60
N ALA A 62 1.19 8.96 -22.32
CA ALA A 62 1.65 10.12 -21.60
C ALA A 62 1.43 11.40 -22.43
N ALA A 63 0.88 12.43 -21.82
CA ALA A 63 0.78 13.76 -22.40
C ALA A 63 2.11 14.51 -22.36
N ARG A 64 2.23 15.55 -23.18
CA ARG A 64 3.40 16.45 -23.14
C ARG A 64 3.42 17.22 -21.83
N PRO A 65 4.59 17.40 -21.20
CA PRO A 65 4.71 18.23 -20.02
C PRO A 65 4.17 19.63 -20.21
N LEU A 66 3.59 20.16 -19.15
CA LEU A 66 3.08 21.53 -19.09
C LEU A 66 4.19 22.50 -18.67
N GLY A 67 3.94 23.80 -18.83
CA GLY A 67 4.81 24.84 -18.27
C GLY A 67 4.86 24.82 -16.74
N ASN A 68 5.76 25.61 -16.18
CA ASN A 68 5.92 25.78 -14.75
C ASN A 68 4.76 26.59 -14.16
N ALA A 69 3.95 25.96 -13.31
CA ALA A 69 2.89 26.60 -12.52
C ALA A 69 2.83 25.96 -11.14
N LEU A 70 2.39 26.71 -10.14
CA LEU A 70 2.36 26.21 -8.75
C LEU A 70 1.09 25.41 -8.51
N PRO A 71 1.17 24.29 -7.75
CA PRO A 71 -0.03 23.57 -7.34
C PRO A 71 -0.81 24.36 -6.29
N GLN A 72 -2.12 24.36 -6.40
CA GLN A 72 -3.04 24.99 -5.44
C GLN A 72 -3.87 23.95 -4.70
N ARG A 73 -4.34 22.94 -5.42
CA ARG A 73 -5.22 21.89 -4.87
C ARG A 73 -4.97 20.56 -5.57
N ILE A 74 -5.16 19.48 -4.85
CA ILE A 74 -5.21 18.12 -5.37
C ILE A 74 -6.61 17.55 -5.20
N ASP A 75 -7.13 16.91 -6.24
CA ASP A 75 -8.39 16.18 -6.24
C ASP A 75 -8.11 14.72 -6.62
N ILE A 76 -8.54 13.77 -5.80
CA ILE A 76 -8.46 12.32 -6.06
C ILE A 76 -9.87 11.75 -5.89
N PRO A 77 -10.66 11.68 -7.00
CA PRO A 77 -12.08 11.35 -6.93
C PRO A 77 -12.36 10.00 -6.28
N ASP A 78 -11.58 8.98 -6.62
CA ASP A 78 -11.76 7.60 -6.12
C ASP A 78 -11.55 7.47 -4.61
N LEU A 79 -10.82 8.41 -4.00
CA LEU A 79 -10.65 8.49 -2.54
C LEU A 79 -11.57 9.52 -1.87
N GLY A 80 -12.28 10.33 -2.67
CA GLY A 80 -13.03 11.48 -2.16
C GLY A 80 -12.13 12.59 -1.60
N VAL A 81 -10.86 12.64 -2.00
CA VAL A 81 -9.90 13.65 -1.53
C VAL A 81 -10.02 14.91 -2.36
N ARG A 82 -10.13 16.04 -1.67
CA ARG A 82 -10.06 17.38 -2.21
C ARG A 82 -9.33 18.27 -1.21
N ALA A 83 -8.05 18.54 -1.44
CA ALA A 83 -7.17 19.12 -0.44
C ALA A 83 -6.32 20.27 -0.98
N PRO A 84 -6.09 21.34 -0.20
CA PRO A 84 -5.15 22.38 -0.57
C PRO A 84 -3.73 21.82 -0.61
N VAL A 85 -2.92 22.36 -1.52
CA VAL A 85 -1.49 22.03 -1.63
C VAL A 85 -0.65 23.20 -1.17
N VAL A 86 0.31 22.95 -0.29
CA VAL A 86 1.22 23.96 0.25
C VAL A 86 2.68 23.61 -0.06
N PRO A 87 3.55 24.59 -0.31
CA PRO A 87 4.97 24.32 -0.52
C PRO A 87 5.62 23.84 0.77
N ARG A 88 6.48 22.82 0.65
CA ARG A 88 7.27 22.27 1.75
C ARG A 88 8.73 22.13 1.36
N GLY A 89 9.62 22.20 2.34
CA GLY A 89 11.05 21.94 2.20
C GLY A 89 11.43 20.51 2.56
N LEU A 90 12.70 20.34 2.91
CA LEU A 90 13.21 19.13 3.54
C LEU A 90 13.37 19.35 5.05
N ASP A 91 13.16 18.30 5.81
CA ASP A 91 13.46 18.26 7.23
C ASP A 91 14.99 18.12 7.48
N ARG A 92 15.41 18.03 8.76
CA ARG A 92 16.82 17.88 9.13
C ARG A 92 17.43 16.56 8.68
N GLN A 93 16.62 15.55 8.38
CA GLN A 93 17.01 14.22 7.91
C GLN A 93 17.04 14.14 6.38
N GLY A 94 16.62 15.22 5.68
CA GLY A 94 16.56 15.26 4.22
C GLY A 94 15.31 14.62 3.63
N ALA A 95 14.32 14.26 4.43
CA ALA A 95 13.00 13.85 3.97
C ALA A 95 12.13 15.08 3.70
N ILE A 96 11.08 14.91 2.88
CA ILE A 96 10.13 16.00 2.63
C ILE A 96 9.35 16.26 3.92
N ASP A 97 9.43 17.49 4.42
CA ASP A 97 8.74 17.93 5.62
C ASP A 97 7.22 17.95 5.39
N PRO A 98 6.42 17.10 6.07
CA PRO A 98 4.98 17.07 5.85
C PRO A 98 4.29 18.33 6.41
N PRO A 99 3.03 18.61 6.02
CA PRO A 99 2.22 19.63 6.69
C PRO A 99 2.11 19.35 8.20
N PRO A 100 1.92 20.38 9.04
CA PRO A 100 1.69 20.17 10.48
C PRO A 100 0.45 19.31 10.76
N PHE A 101 0.43 18.57 11.87
CA PHE A 101 -0.70 17.70 12.25
C PHE A 101 -2.03 18.42 12.46
N ASP A 102 -2.01 19.70 12.84
CA ASP A 102 -3.22 20.53 12.90
C ASP A 102 -3.82 20.85 11.54
N ARG A 103 -3.05 20.64 10.47
CA ARG A 103 -3.44 20.77 9.05
C ARG A 103 -3.41 19.43 8.32
N ALA A 104 -3.84 18.37 8.96
CA ALA A 104 -3.82 17.02 8.44
C ALA A 104 -4.63 16.80 7.14
N ASP A 105 -5.50 17.75 6.79
CA ASP A 105 -6.27 17.76 5.53
C ASP A 105 -5.54 18.47 4.38
N THR A 106 -4.27 18.83 4.57
CA THR A 106 -3.44 19.55 3.61
C THR A 106 -2.37 18.63 3.04
N VAL A 107 -2.04 18.81 1.76
CA VAL A 107 -0.94 18.11 1.09
C VAL A 107 0.26 19.05 0.94
N GLY A 108 1.43 18.55 1.31
CA GLY A 108 2.71 19.23 1.10
C GLY A 108 3.28 18.89 -0.28
N TRP A 109 3.67 19.88 -1.05
CA TRP A 109 4.45 19.72 -2.27
C TRP A 109 5.90 20.13 -2.02
N TYR A 110 6.88 19.29 -2.43
CA TYR A 110 8.29 19.62 -2.34
C TYR A 110 8.67 20.74 -3.32
N ALA A 111 8.84 21.94 -2.79
CA ALA A 111 9.06 23.16 -3.59
C ALA A 111 10.43 23.19 -4.28
N GLY A 112 11.42 22.41 -3.82
CA GLY A 112 12.73 22.26 -4.45
C GLY A 112 12.75 21.31 -5.65
N GLY A 113 11.64 20.60 -5.91
CA GLY A 113 11.50 19.64 -7.01
C GLY A 113 10.70 20.16 -8.20
N ALA A 114 10.34 19.24 -9.10
CA ALA A 114 9.51 19.54 -10.24
C ALA A 114 8.11 20.04 -9.81
N ARG A 115 7.54 20.95 -10.60
CA ARG A 115 6.15 21.38 -10.43
C ARG A 115 5.20 20.37 -11.07
N PRO A 116 4.05 20.09 -10.45
CA PRO A 116 3.08 19.15 -11.02
C PRO A 116 2.66 19.51 -12.43
N GLY A 117 2.88 18.58 -13.36
CA GLY A 117 2.68 18.76 -14.80
C GLY A 117 3.91 19.20 -15.58
N ALA A 118 4.94 19.77 -14.96
CA ALA A 118 6.22 20.01 -15.62
C ALA A 118 7.03 18.72 -15.76
N ALA A 119 8.02 18.71 -16.65
CA ALA A 119 8.93 17.56 -16.79
C ALA A 119 9.69 17.29 -15.47
N GLY A 120 9.80 16.02 -15.10
CA GLY A 120 10.37 15.59 -13.84
C GLY A 120 9.33 14.92 -12.93
N ALA A 121 9.74 14.49 -11.75
CA ALA A 121 8.87 13.92 -10.73
C ALA A 121 8.49 14.99 -9.69
N ALA A 122 7.23 15.35 -9.64
CA ALA A 122 6.68 16.20 -8.59
C ALA A 122 6.37 15.34 -7.37
N LEU A 123 6.84 15.75 -6.19
CA LEU A 123 6.68 14.98 -4.96
C LEU A 123 5.66 15.66 -4.05
N MET A 124 4.68 14.89 -3.58
CA MET A 124 3.65 15.34 -2.66
C MET A 124 3.55 14.39 -1.46
N VAL A 125 3.47 14.95 -0.27
CA VAL A 125 3.36 14.20 0.98
C VAL A 125 2.11 14.63 1.74
N GLY A 126 1.50 13.68 2.44
CA GLY A 126 0.37 13.93 3.32
C GLY A 126 0.33 12.91 4.44
N HIS A 127 -0.33 13.25 5.53
CA HIS A 127 -0.50 12.32 6.64
C HIS A 127 -1.50 11.20 6.31
N VAL A 128 -1.25 10.01 6.85
CA VAL A 128 -2.21 8.90 6.82
C VAL A 128 -3.31 9.14 7.85
N ASP A 129 -2.94 9.55 9.04
CA ASP A 129 -3.85 9.86 10.15
C ASP A 129 -3.21 10.86 11.14
N THR A 130 -3.96 11.18 12.15
CA THR A 130 -3.55 11.84 13.38
C THR A 130 -3.91 10.93 14.56
N GLU A 131 -3.55 11.29 15.77
CA GLU A 131 -3.93 10.54 16.97
C GLU A 131 -5.43 10.30 17.11
N THR A 132 -6.26 11.14 16.51
CA THR A 132 -7.71 11.13 16.73
C THR A 132 -8.57 10.90 15.48
N ARG A 133 -8.00 11.03 14.27
CA ARG A 133 -8.78 10.94 13.01
C ARG A 133 -7.93 10.57 11.79
N PRO A 134 -8.54 9.98 10.76
CA PRO A 134 -7.94 9.88 9.44
C PRO A 134 -7.49 11.24 8.89
N ALA A 135 -6.38 11.26 8.14
CA ALA A 135 -5.86 12.43 7.46
C ALA A 135 -6.02 12.33 5.94
N VAL A 136 -5.47 13.31 5.22
CA VAL A 136 -5.68 13.49 3.77
C VAL A 136 -5.36 12.25 2.93
N PHE A 137 -4.34 11.47 3.29
CA PHE A 137 -3.91 10.29 2.57
C PHE A 137 -4.23 8.96 3.25
N TYR A 138 -5.23 8.95 4.15
CA TYR A 138 -5.64 7.75 4.88
C TYR A 138 -5.93 6.54 3.98
N LYS A 139 -6.56 6.77 2.83
CA LYS A 139 -6.91 5.72 1.87
C LYS A 139 -5.94 5.62 0.68
N LEU A 140 -4.76 6.23 0.74
CA LEU A 140 -3.87 6.31 -0.42
C LEU A 140 -3.48 4.93 -0.96
N SER A 141 -3.30 3.94 -0.09
CA SER A 141 -2.98 2.55 -0.46
C SER A 141 -4.10 1.82 -1.20
N SER A 142 -5.31 2.35 -1.23
CA SER A 142 -6.44 1.75 -1.96
C SER A 142 -6.52 2.20 -3.42
N LEU A 143 -5.72 3.17 -3.84
CA LEU A 143 -5.62 3.56 -5.25
C LEU A 143 -5.16 2.39 -6.12
N ARG A 144 -5.62 2.41 -7.36
CA ARG A 144 -5.31 1.39 -8.36
C ARG A 144 -4.75 2.01 -9.63
N SER A 145 -3.98 1.23 -10.36
CA SER A 145 -3.52 1.61 -11.69
C SER A 145 -4.72 1.95 -12.60
N GLY A 146 -4.62 3.06 -13.32
CA GLY A 146 -5.68 3.60 -14.18
C GLY A 146 -6.54 4.70 -13.52
N GLU A 147 -6.53 4.81 -12.19
CA GLU A 147 -7.28 5.87 -11.49
C GLU A 147 -6.63 7.24 -11.68
N THR A 148 -7.43 8.29 -11.51
CA THR A 148 -7.04 9.66 -11.86
C THR A 148 -6.72 10.51 -10.63
N VAL A 149 -5.61 11.23 -10.70
CA VAL A 149 -5.23 12.30 -9.78
C VAL A 149 -5.21 13.61 -10.54
N ARG A 150 -5.87 14.65 -10.04
CA ARG A 150 -5.91 15.98 -10.62
C ARG A 150 -5.19 16.98 -9.73
N VAL A 151 -4.33 17.79 -10.33
CA VAL A 151 -3.69 18.91 -9.64
C VAL A 151 -4.12 20.20 -10.30
N ILE A 152 -4.85 21.01 -9.55
CA ILE A 152 -5.27 22.35 -9.95
C ILE A 152 -4.10 23.29 -9.72
N ARG A 153 -3.76 24.08 -10.71
CA ARG A 153 -2.58 24.93 -10.76
C ARG A 153 -2.95 26.41 -10.76
N ASP A 154 -2.02 27.27 -10.41
CA ASP A 154 -2.21 28.74 -10.36
C ASP A 154 -2.34 29.40 -11.74
N ASP A 155 -1.99 28.68 -12.82
CA ASP A 155 -2.23 29.12 -14.20
C ASP A 155 -3.65 28.80 -14.71
N GLY A 156 -4.55 28.32 -13.84
CA GLY A 156 -5.93 27.95 -14.16
C GLY A 156 -6.08 26.58 -14.82
N ARG A 157 -4.98 25.90 -15.15
CA ARG A 157 -5.02 24.57 -15.76
C ARG A 157 -5.11 23.47 -14.68
N VAL A 158 -5.72 22.38 -15.06
CA VAL A 158 -5.73 21.14 -14.29
C VAL A 158 -4.77 20.15 -14.94
N ALA A 159 -3.73 19.73 -14.21
CA ALA A 159 -2.88 18.63 -14.65
C ALA A 159 -3.53 17.31 -14.23
N GLU A 160 -3.89 16.46 -15.20
CA GLU A 160 -4.50 15.16 -14.98
C GLU A 160 -3.43 14.07 -15.09
N PHE A 161 -3.29 13.29 -14.02
CA PHE A 161 -2.35 12.18 -13.91
C PHE A 161 -3.10 10.86 -13.80
N THR A 162 -2.60 9.85 -14.49
CA THR A 162 -3.07 8.47 -14.34
C THR A 162 -2.09 7.71 -13.45
N VAL A 163 -2.62 7.05 -12.43
CA VAL A 163 -1.84 6.16 -11.56
C VAL A 163 -1.31 4.99 -12.38
N ASP A 164 -0.02 4.74 -12.35
CA ASP A 164 0.61 3.58 -13.00
C ASP A 164 1.07 2.51 -12.00
N ASP A 165 1.36 2.91 -10.75
CA ASP A 165 1.83 1.97 -9.73
C ASP A 165 1.52 2.44 -8.31
N VAL A 166 1.28 1.48 -7.41
CA VAL A 166 1.10 1.71 -5.97
C VAL A 166 1.96 0.70 -5.21
N GLN A 167 2.90 1.20 -4.43
CA GLN A 167 3.85 0.40 -3.66
C GLN A 167 3.72 0.65 -2.18
N VAL A 168 3.92 -0.40 -1.38
CA VAL A 168 4.14 -0.30 0.06
C VAL A 168 5.57 -0.74 0.34
N GLN A 169 6.43 0.20 0.71
CA GLN A 169 7.84 -0.05 0.99
C GLN A 169 8.10 0.01 2.49
N SER A 170 8.64 -1.05 3.07
CA SER A 170 9.06 -1.02 4.47
C SER A 170 10.21 -0.01 4.68
N ARG A 171 10.22 0.63 5.85
CA ARG A 171 11.16 1.73 6.15
C ARG A 171 12.62 1.29 6.17
N ASP A 172 12.88 0.06 6.57
CA ASP A 172 14.23 -0.55 6.61
C ASP A 172 14.80 -0.79 5.20
N ARG A 173 13.95 -0.90 4.18
CA ARG A 173 14.30 -1.10 2.77
C ARG A 173 13.91 0.06 1.87
N PHE A 174 13.72 1.24 2.46
CA PHE A 174 13.31 2.42 1.70
C PHE A 174 14.42 2.90 0.75
N ASP A 175 14.14 2.85 -0.55
CA ASP A 175 15.00 3.40 -1.58
C ASP A 175 14.48 4.76 -2.06
N ALA A 176 15.14 5.82 -1.59
CA ALA A 176 14.78 7.19 -1.93
C ALA A 176 14.87 7.49 -3.44
N ARG A 177 15.77 6.82 -4.19
CA ARG A 177 15.88 7.01 -5.64
C ARG A 177 14.68 6.41 -6.37
N GLN A 178 14.23 5.25 -5.93
CA GLN A 178 13.04 4.61 -6.47
C GLN A 178 11.77 5.38 -6.07
N ALA A 179 11.68 5.81 -4.82
CA ALA A 179 10.51 6.50 -4.30
C ALA A 179 10.33 7.91 -4.86
N TYR A 180 11.42 8.66 -5.01
CA TYR A 180 11.39 10.08 -5.39
C TYR A 180 11.88 10.34 -6.82
N GLY A 181 12.57 9.36 -7.41
CA GLY A 181 13.19 9.50 -8.71
C GLY A 181 12.19 9.60 -9.86
N GLN A 182 12.65 10.22 -10.95
CA GLN A 182 11.96 10.18 -12.22
C GLN A 182 12.20 8.81 -12.88
N HIS A 183 11.11 8.11 -13.25
CA HIS A 183 11.22 6.79 -13.88
C HIS A 183 11.47 6.87 -15.39
N ARG A 184 10.95 7.91 -16.05
CA ARG A 184 11.11 8.12 -17.50
C ARG A 184 11.55 9.55 -17.80
N PRO A 185 12.77 9.75 -18.33
CA PRO A 185 13.29 11.08 -18.67
C PRO A 185 12.33 11.86 -19.59
N GLY A 186 12.18 13.15 -19.32
CA GLY A 186 11.34 14.05 -20.11
C GLY A 186 9.84 13.94 -19.86
N ARG A 187 9.37 13.01 -19.04
CA ARG A 187 7.96 12.82 -18.68
C ARG A 187 7.59 13.69 -17.48
N ALA A 188 6.36 14.15 -17.42
CA ALA A 188 5.81 14.74 -16.20
C ALA A 188 5.25 13.63 -15.31
N GLU A 189 5.83 13.44 -14.15
CA GLU A 189 5.46 12.39 -13.18
C GLU A 189 5.03 13.02 -11.86
N LEU A 190 4.21 12.27 -11.11
CA LEU A 190 3.75 12.63 -9.78
C LEU A 190 4.00 11.47 -8.83
N ARG A 191 4.49 11.78 -7.63
CA ARG A 191 4.59 10.84 -6.50
C ARG A 191 3.76 11.34 -5.35
N LEU A 192 2.82 10.51 -4.88
CA LEU A 192 2.09 10.75 -3.63
C LEU A 192 2.65 9.81 -2.57
N ILE A 193 2.96 10.34 -1.41
CA ILE A 193 3.67 9.60 -0.37
C ILE A 193 3.00 9.83 0.97
N THR A 194 2.78 8.74 1.71
CA THR A 194 2.29 8.77 3.09
C THR A 194 2.92 7.64 3.90
N CYS A 195 2.81 7.71 5.21
CA CYS A 195 3.10 6.58 6.08
C CYS A 195 2.13 5.42 5.83
N GLY A 196 2.56 4.19 6.08
CA GLY A 196 1.75 3.00 5.89
C GLY A 196 2.32 1.79 6.63
N GLY A 197 1.75 0.62 6.39
CA GLY A 197 2.09 -0.58 7.15
C GLY A 197 1.39 -0.60 8.50
N THR A 198 2.00 -1.24 9.50
CA THR A 198 1.49 -1.31 10.87
C THR A 198 2.04 -0.15 11.69
N PHE A 199 1.22 0.44 12.56
CA PHE A 199 1.70 1.41 13.53
C PHE A 199 2.43 0.67 14.65
N ASP A 200 3.70 0.98 14.83
CA ASP A 200 4.54 0.45 15.90
C ASP A 200 4.47 1.40 17.09
N GLN A 201 3.89 0.92 18.20
CA GLN A 201 3.71 1.72 19.41
C GLN A 201 5.03 2.02 20.13
N ASP A 202 6.03 1.14 20.00
CA ASP A 202 7.32 1.32 20.67
C ASP A 202 8.15 2.45 20.03
N SER A 203 8.12 2.54 18.70
CA SER A 203 8.79 3.63 17.96
C SER A 203 7.89 4.84 17.70
N GLY A 204 6.58 4.74 17.97
CA GLY A 204 5.61 5.78 17.69
C GLY A 204 5.47 6.11 16.20
N SER A 205 5.71 5.12 15.32
CA SER A 205 5.72 5.36 13.87
C SER A 205 5.23 4.16 13.05
N TYR A 206 4.87 4.42 11.80
CA TYR A 206 4.48 3.39 10.85
C TYR A 206 5.69 2.63 10.31
N THR A 207 5.53 1.32 10.06
CA THR A 207 6.61 0.42 9.61
C THR A 207 6.95 0.54 8.14
N ALA A 208 6.11 1.23 7.35
CA ALA A 208 6.26 1.37 5.90
C ALA A 208 5.86 2.74 5.40
N ASN A 209 6.08 2.99 4.10
CA ASN A 209 5.53 4.10 3.34
C ASN A 209 4.69 3.58 2.19
N VAL A 210 3.59 4.26 1.88
CA VAL A 210 2.82 4.07 0.66
C VAL A 210 3.31 5.08 -0.36
N ILE A 211 3.66 4.61 -1.55
CA ILE A 211 4.12 5.43 -2.66
C ILE A 211 3.23 5.15 -3.86
N VAL A 212 2.53 6.18 -4.32
CA VAL A 212 1.74 6.15 -5.55
C VAL A 212 2.54 6.85 -6.64
N SER A 213 2.79 6.14 -7.73
CA SER A 213 3.39 6.68 -8.95
C SER A 213 2.29 6.96 -9.96
N ALA A 214 2.34 8.14 -10.56
CA ALA A 214 1.42 8.54 -11.60
C ALA A 214 2.14 9.39 -12.65
N TYR A 215 1.54 9.54 -13.81
CA TYR A 215 2.10 10.35 -14.88
C TYR A 215 1.03 11.17 -15.59
N LEU A 216 1.45 12.29 -16.16
CA LEU A 216 0.55 13.21 -16.88
C LEU A 216 -0.04 12.54 -18.11
N THR A 217 -1.35 12.50 -18.20
CA THR A 217 -2.12 11.94 -19.33
C THR A 217 -3.04 12.94 -19.99
N GLY A 218 -3.34 14.06 -19.31
CA GLY A 218 -4.25 15.04 -19.83
C GLY A 218 -4.18 16.40 -19.13
N THR A 219 -4.98 17.31 -19.64
CA THR A 219 -5.20 18.64 -19.05
C THR A 219 -6.68 18.98 -19.12
N GLY A 220 -7.21 19.50 -17.99
CA GLY A 220 -8.55 20.08 -17.90
C GLY A 220 -8.51 21.60 -17.67
N HIS A 221 -9.67 22.20 -17.67
CA HIS A 221 -9.92 23.61 -17.30
C HIS A 221 -10.93 23.69 -16.17
#